data_db3ec4d000e18516b106fc5870ce502a
#
_entry.id   db3ec4d000e18516b106fc5870ce502a
#
_cell.length_a   1.000
_cell.length_b   1.000
_cell.length_c   1.000
_cell.angle_alpha   90.00
_cell.angle_beta   90.00
_cell.angle_gamma   90.00
#
_symmetry.space_group_name_H-M   'P 1'
#
loop_
_entity.id
_entity.type
_entity.pdbx_description
1 polymer ?
#
loop_
_entity_poly.entity_id
_entity_poly.type
_entity_poly.pdbx_seq_one_letter_code
_entity_poly.pdbx_strand_id
1 'polypeptide(L)'
;MAYEYSPYDHTLLLDTDFVINSNQLNSLWDLDKSFLCHNTINYISRYDITLESIIGQYQLQVAWATVVMFKRDDFTRALFDMWQMVQKNFPYYGGLYKFNNQLFRNDYALTIALNTVSGQLDVEDYTIKYPLLNVFHDVDVRESEPDEFEFNYQKVISNNMRPYKLRLKNTDFHCMNKFKMMELCGE
;
A
#
# COMPACT_ATOMS: atom_id res chain seq x y z
N MET A 1 8.70 10.29 13.76
CA MET A 1 8.14 9.73 12.50
C MET A 1 9.22 9.60 11.43
N ALA A 2 8.98 8.83 10.36
CA ALA A 2 9.96 8.65 9.27
C ALA A 2 10.45 9.99 8.69
N TYR A 3 9.58 10.98 8.57
CA TYR A 3 9.94 12.33 8.12
C TYR A 3 11.04 12.99 9.00
N GLU A 4 10.98 12.83 10.30
CA GLU A 4 11.95 13.41 11.24
C GLU A 4 13.27 12.65 11.25
N TYR A 5 13.21 11.33 11.09
CA TYR A 5 14.37 10.44 11.20
C TYR A 5 15.11 10.24 9.88
N SER A 6 14.48 10.48 8.74
CA SER A 6 15.18 10.39 7.46
C SER A 6 16.23 11.49 7.33
N PRO A 7 17.49 11.16 7.05
CA PRO A 7 18.54 12.15 6.81
C PRO A 7 18.55 12.67 5.35
N TYR A 8 17.64 12.18 4.50
CA TYR A 8 17.63 12.44 3.06
C TYR A 8 16.53 13.43 2.65
N ASP A 9 16.77 14.19 1.59
CA ASP A 9 15.77 15.08 1.00
C ASP A 9 14.65 14.29 0.31
N HIS A 10 14.98 13.13 -0.28
CA HIS A 10 14.01 12.19 -0.85
C HIS A 10 14.11 10.86 -0.10
N THR A 11 12.97 10.31 0.24
CA THR A 11 12.88 9.05 1.01
C THR A 11 11.80 8.16 0.46
N LEU A 12 12.14 6.89 0.28
CA LEU A 12 11.18 5.82 -0.01
C LEU A 12 11.01 4.97 1.25
N LEU A 13 9.78 4.87 1.73
CA LEU A 13 9.36 4.00 2.83
C LEU A 13 8.66 2.78 2.26
N LEU A 14 8.99 1.62 2.80
CA LEU A 14 8.35 0.36 2.45
C LEU A 14 7.91 -0.36 3.71
N ASP A 15 6.77 -1.05 3.66
CA ASP A 15 6.42 -2.01 4.70
C ASP A 15 7.44 -3.17 4.72
N THR A 16 7.66 -3.74 5.89
CA THR A 16 8.67 -4.81 6.08
C THR A 16 8.31 -6.12 5.38
N ASP A 17 7.09 -6.26 4.94
CA ASP A 17 6.54 -7.38 4.19
C ASP A 17 6.30 -7.04 2.70
N PHE A 18 6.96 -5.99 2.20
CA PHE A 18 7.01 -5.66 0.78
C PHE A 18 8.25 -6.29 0.12
N VAL A 19 8.01 -7.11 -0.91
CA VAL A 19 9.04 -7.80 -1.69
C VAL A 19 9.39 -6.98 -2.91
N ILE A 20 10.64 -6.54 -3.01
CA ILE A 20 11.20 -5.88 -4.17
C ILE A 20 11.78 -6.94 -5.10
N ASN A 21 11.17 -7.11 -6.26
CA ASN A 21 11.58 -8.09 -7.27
C ASN A 21 11.65 -7.48 -8.68
N SER A 22 11.65 -6.17 -8.76
CA SER A 22 11.72 -5.44 -10.03
C SER A 22 12.46 -4.12 -9.88
N ASN A 23 12.65 -3.42 -11.00
CA ASN A 23 13.17 -2.06 -11.02
C ASN A 23 12.07 -0.98 -11.05
N GLN A 24 10.82 -1.37 -10.80
CA GLN A 24 9.65 -0.49 -10.97
C GLN A 24 9.71 0.73 -10.04
N LEU A 25 10.17 0.55 -8.79
CA LEU A 25 10.32 1.64 -7.83
C LEU A 25 11.36 2.69 -8.27
N ASN A 26 12.31 2.33 -9.12
CA ASN A 26 13.34 3.27 -9.58
C ASN A 26 12.73 4.45 -10.37
N SER A 27 11.63 4.23 -11.07
CA SER A 27 10.93 5.28 -11.81
C SER A 27 10.33 6.38 -10.92
N LEU A 28 10.14 6.11 -9.63
CA LEU A 28 9.58 7.09 -8.69
C LEU A 28 10.56 8.24 -8.41
N TRP A 29 11.87 7.98 -8.48
CA TRP A 29 12.91 8.97 -8.23
C TRP A 29 12.99 10.06 -9.30
N ASP A 30 12.51 9.77 -10.51
CA ASP A 30 12.51 10.70 -11.65
C ASP A 30 11.28 11.64 -11.62
N LEU A 31 10.32 11.37 -10.72
CA LEU A 31 9.10 12.17 -10.63
C LEU A 31 9.33 13.39 -9.73
N ASP A 32 8.97 14.58 -10.26
CA ASP A 32 8.98 15.81 -9.49
C ASP A 32 7.70 15.95 -8.65
N LYS A 33 7.57 15.08 -7.63
CA LYS A 33 6.42 15.04 -6.73
C LYS A 33 6.87 15.11 -5.28
N SER A 34 6.15 15.88 -4.46
CA SER A 34 6.41 15.99 -3.03
C SER A 34 6.09 14.72 -2.27
N PHE A 35 5.04 14.01 -2.70
CA PHE A 35 4.53 12.80 -2.05
C PHE A 35 3.93 11.86 -3.08
N LEU A 36 4.14 10.55 -2.89
CA LEU A 36 3.52 9.48 -3.69
C LEU A 36 3.15 8.28 -2.81
N CYS A 37 1.99 7.72 -3.05
CA CYS A 37 1.55 6.44 -2.49
C CYS A 37 0.64 5.72 -3.50
N HIS A 38 0.30 4.44 -3.24
CA HIS A 38 -0.71 3.76 -4.05
C HIS A 38 -2.12 4.16 -3.61
N ASN A 39 -3.04 4.30 -4.56
CA ASN A 39 -4.48 4.43 -4.31
C ASN A 39 -5.28 3.27 -4.90
N THR A 40 -4.66 2.45 -5.73
CA THR A 40 -5.25 1.27 -6.34
C THR A 40 -4.48 0.01 -5.93
N ILE A 41 -5.19 -1.11 -5.90
CA ILE A 41 -4.66 -2.40 -5.47
C ILE A 41 -5.15 -3.52 -6.37
N ASN A 42 -4.27 -4.48 -6.65
CA ASN A 42 -4.60 -5.76 -7.24
C ASN A 42 -4.35 -6.86 -6.21
N TYR A 43 -5.37 -7.64 -5.90
CA TYR A 43 -5.17 -8.87 -5.14
C TYR A 43 -4.73 -10.00 -6.06
N ILE A 44 -3.81 -10.85 -5.61
CA ILE A 44 -3.31 -11.95 -6.43
C ILE A 44 -4.44 -12.88 -6.91
N SER A 45 -5.44 -13.11 -6.07
CA SER A 45 -6.64 -13.88 -6.42
C SER A 45 -7.56 -13.20 -7.45
N ARG A 46 -7.33 -11.92 -7.72
CA ARG A 46 -8.05 -11.06 -8.68
C ARG A 46 -7.06 -10.23 -9.50
N TYR A 47 -5.97 -10.84 -9.89
CA TYR A 47 -4.84 -10.16 -10.54
C TYR A 47 -5.23 -9.38 -11.81
N ASP A 48 -6.25 -9.82 -12.49
CA ASP A 48 -6.84 -9.21 -13.69
C ASP A 48 -7.75 -8.01 -13.40
N ILE A 49 -7.97 -7.67 -12.12
CA ILE A 49 -8.88 -6.60 -11.71
C ILE A 49 -8.16 -5.61 -10.81
N THR A 50 -8.04 -4.37 -11.25
CA THR A 50 -7.60 -3.26 -10.40
C THR A 50 -8.78 -2.78 -9.55
N LEU A 51 -8.55 -2.70 -8.23
CA LEU A 51 -9.56 -2.30 -7.26
C LEU A 51 -9.18 -0.95 -6.65
N GLU A 52 -10.19 -0.11 -6.53
CA GLU A 52 -10.14 1.09 -5.70
C GLU A 52 -10.86 0.79 -4.38
N SER A 53 -10.22 1.17 -3.29
CA SER A 53 -10.81 1.04 -1.95
C SER A 53 -11.24 2.41 -1.46
N ILE A 54 -12.42 2.47 -0.87
CA ILE A 54 -12.97 3.69 -0.27
C ILE A 54 -13.26 3.49 1.21
N ILE A 55 -13.12 4.55 2.00
CA ILE A 55 -13.46 4.53 3.42
C ILE A 55 -14.47 5.62 3.80
N GLY A 56 -15.27 5.27 4.79
CA GLY A 56 -16.18 6.17 5.47
C GLY A 56 -17.35 6.65 4.62
N GLN A 57 -18.15 7.50 5.25
CA GLN A 57 -19.36 8.08 4.64
C GLN A 57 -19.01 9.04 3.48
N TYR A 58 -17.85 9.66 3.51
CA TYR A 58 -17.42 10.62 2.49
C TYR A 58 -16.69 9.97 1.31
N GLN A 59 -16.64 8.63 1.28
CA GLN A 59 -16.08 7.83 0.20
C GLN A 59 -14.63 8.24 -0.16
N LEU A 60 -13.80 8.50 0.86
CA LEU A 60 -12.42 8.84 0.62
C LEU A 60 -11.68 7.66 -0.01
N GLN A 61 -11.01 7.89 -1.12
CA GLN A 61 -10.17 6.89 -1.77
C GLN A 61 -8.97 6.56 -0.88
N VAL A 62 -8.72 5.27 -0.63
CA VAL A 62 -7.66 4.83 0.28
C VAL A 62 -6.30 5.14 -0.30
N ALA A 63 -5.49 5.83 0.49
CA ALA A 63 -4.05 5.99 0.29
C ALA A 63 -3.34 4.84 1.04
N TRP A 64 -2.69 3.94 0.29
CA TRP A 64 -2.00 2.79 0.86
C TRP A 64 -0.61 3.20 1.38
N ALA A 65 -0.36 2.93 2.65
CA ALA A 65 0.89 3.29 3.32
C ALA A 65 2.03 2.28 3.11
N THR A 66 1.81 1.24 2.32
CA THR A 66 2.76 0.15 2.05
C THR A 66 4.01 0.63 1.31
N VAL A 67 3.82 1.50 0.32
CA VAL A 67 4.90 2.17 -0.43
C VAL A 67 4.62 3.66 -0.41
N VAL A 68 5.50 4.42 0.22
CA VAL A 68 5.38 5.86 0.35
C VAL A 68 6.70 6.52 -0.04
N MET A 69 6.67 7.38 -1.04
CA MET A 69 7.81 8.25 -1.36
C MET A 69 7.50 9.69 -0.95
N PHE A 70 8.47 10.37 -0.37
CA PHE A 70 8.30 11.78 -0.02
C PHE A 70 9.59 12.58 -0.19
N LYS A 71 9.43 13.88 -0.51
CA LYS A 71 10.46 14.91 -0.42
C LYS A 71 10.33 15.66 0.90
N ARG A 72 11.43 16.22 1.40
CA ARG A 72 11.40 17.12 2.58
C ARG A 72 11.01 18.51 2.15
N ASP A 73 9.73 18.82 2.21
CA ASP A 73 9.17 20.14 1.94
C ASP A 73 8.05 20.48 2.94
N ASP A 74 7.46 21.67 2.80
CA ASP A 74 6.42 22.13 3.73
C ASP A 74 5.12 21.33 3.60
N PHE A 75 4.77 20.85 2.40
CA PHE A 75 3.60 20.01 2.19
C PHE A 75 3.74 18.68 2.92
N THR A 76 4.85 17.99 2.73
CA THR A 76 5.08 16.69 3.37
C THR A 76 5.28 16.80 4.87
N ARG A 77 5.87 17.91 5.35
CA ARG A 77 5.90 18.21 6.79
C ARG A 77 4.48 18.29 7.35
N ALA A 78 3.62 19.11 6.77
CA ALA A 78 2.23 19.25 7.19
C ALA A 78 1.46 17.91 7.10
N LEU A 79 1.72 17.11 6.06
CA LEU A 79 1.13 15.78 5.87
C LEU A 79 1.53 14.83 7.00
N PHE A 80 2.83 14.72 7.34
CA PHE A 80 3.29 13.84 8.41
C PHE A 80 2.81 14.30 9.80
N ASP A 81 2.75 15.61 10.04
CA ASP A 81 2.19 16.17 11.28
C ASP A 81 0.70 15.82 11.41
N MET A 82 -0.06 15.99 10.32
CA MET A 82 -1.48 15.60 10.28
C MET A 82 -1.66 14.09 10.43
N TRP A 83 -0.84 13.27 9.76
CA TRP A 83 -0.87 11.82 9.89
C TRP A 83 -0.65 11.36 11.32
N GLN A 84 0.34 11.96 12.02
CA GLN A 84 0.58 11.71 13.43
C GLN A 84 -0.60 12.16 14.31
N MET A 85 -1.21 13.31 14.00
CA MET A 85 -2.38 13.79 14.73
C MET A 85 -3.56 12.84 14.58
N VAL A 86 -3.84 12.37 13.37
CA VAL A 86 -4.88 11.37 13.11
C VAL A 86 -4.59 10.07 13.86
N GLN A 87 -3.34 9.59 13.84
CA GLN A 87 -2.93 8.38 14.57
C GLN A 87 -3.21 8.50 16.06
N LYS A 88 -2.81 9.62 16.68
CA LYS A 88 -3.00 9.86 18.12
C LYS A 88 -4.48 9.98 18.52
N ASN A 89 -5.33 10.41 17.60
CA ASN A 89 -6.74 10.68 17.81
C ASN A 89 -7.65 9.80 16.93
N PHE A 90 -7.20 8.61 16.58
CA PHE A 90 -7.85 7.75 15.60
C PHE A 90 -9.34 7.46 15.87
N PRO A 91 -9.78 7.20 17.14
CA PRO A 91 -11.20 7.02 17.45
C PRO A 91 -12.06 8.26 17.13
N TYR A 92 -11.54 9.47 17.36
CA TYR A 92 -12.21 10.71 17.01
C TYR A 92 -12.43 10.83 15.49
N TYR A 93 -11.38 10.61 14.71
CA TYR A 93 -11.47 10.65 13.26
C TYR A 93 -12.34 9.52 12.70
N GLY A 94 -12.34 8.34 13.34
CA GLY A 94 -13.26 7.25 13.01
C GLY A 94 -14.71 7.66 13.13
N GLY A 95 -15.06 8.36 14.22
CA GLY A 95 -16.40 8.93 14.41
C GLY A 95 -16.73 10.04 13.41
N LEU A 96 -15.77 10.95 13.13
CA LEU A 96 -15.96 12.06 12.22
C LEU A 96 -16.20 11.60 10.77
N TYR A 97 -15.38 10.65 10.29
CA TYR A 97 -15.46 10.12 8.93
C TYR A 97 -16.42 8.92 8.80
N LYS A 98 -17.01 8.48 9.93
CA LYS A 98 -18.00 7.39 10.00
C LYS A 98 -17.55 6.09 9.33
N PHE A 99 -16.36 5.65 9.65
CA PHE A 99 -15.92 4.30 9.30
C PHE A 99 -16.00 3.38 10.54
N ASN A 100 -16.50 2.17 10.33
CA ASN A 100 -16.84 1.24 11.42
C ASN A 100 -15.63 0.48 11.97
N ASN A 101 -14.42 0.84 11.61
CA ASN A 101 -13.22 0.13 12.06
C ASN A 101 -12.72 0.75 13.37
N GLN A 102 -12.78 -0.03 14.47
CA GLN A 102 -12.27 0.40 15.77
C GLN A 102 -10.75 0.20 15.91
N LEU A 103 -10.15 -0.64 15.07
CA LEU A 103 -8.72 -0.88 15.08
C LEU A 103 -8.00 0.17 14.26
N PHE A 104 -6.90 0.68 14.79
CA PHE A 104 -6.04 1.59 14.06
C PHE A 104 -5.54 0.93 12.76
N ARG A 105 -5.67 1.67 11.66
CA ARG A 105 -5.10 1.32 10.36
C ARG A 105 -4.32 2.50 9.82
N ASN A 106 -3.07 2.22 9.47
CA ASN A 106 -2.14 3.22 8.97
C ASN A 106 -2.63 3.85 7.65
N ASP A 107 -3.18 3.02 6.76
CA ASP A 107 -3.77 3.46 5.50
C ASP A 107 -4.92 4.46 5.70
N TYR A 108 -5.79 4.22 6.69
CA TYR A 108 -6.91 5.13 6.98
C TYR A 108 -6.42 6.45 7.55
N ALA A 109 -5.40 6.41 8.41
CA ALA A 109 -4.82 7.62 8.97
C ALA A 109 -4.11 8.44 7.89
N LEU A 110 -3.36 7.79 6.99
CA LEU A 110 -2.75 8.45 5.83
C LEU A 110 -3.81 9.03 4.89
N THR A 111 -4.87 8.28 4.58
CA THR A 111 -5.98 8.72 3.73
C THR A 111 -6.60 10.01 4.25
N ILE A 112 -6.91 10.07 5.56
CA ILE A 112 -7.49 11.25 6.19
C ILE A 112 -6.51 12.42 6.16
N ALA A 113 -5.24 12.16 6.50
CA ALA A 113 -4.21 13.19 6.52
C ALA A 113 -3.99 13.81 5.13
N LEU A 114 -3.85 12.96 4.11
CA LEU A 114 -3.62 13.39 2.73
C LEU A 114 -4.79 14.23 2.22
N ASN A 115 -6.04 13.76 2.38
CA ASN A 115 -7.23 14.52 1.98
C ASN A 115 -7.36 15.85 2.73
N THR A 116 -6.99 15.88 4.01
CA THR A 116 -7.06 17.12 4.81
C THR A 116 -6.03 18.14 4.33
N VAL A 117 -4.79 17.73 4.14
CA VAL A 117 -3.68 18.65 3.78
C VAL A 117 -3.77 19.07 2.32
N SER A 118 -4.21 18.19 1.42
CA SER A 118 -4.45 18.54 0.01
C SER A 118 -5.71 19.40 -0.22
N GLY A 119 -6.52 19.64 0.82
CA GLY A 119 -7.78 20.39 0.69
C GLY A 119 -8.88 19.60 -0.02
N GLN A 120 -8.84 18.27 0.03
CA GLN A 120 -9.77 17.35 -0.67
C GLN A 120 -9.74 17.52 -2.20
N LEU A 121 -8.64 18.06 -2.71
CA LEU A 121 -8.37 18.12 -4.14
C LEU A 121 -7.98 16.73 -4.67
N ASP A 122 -7.91 16.61 -5.99
CA ASP A 122 -7.64 15.37 -6.67
C ASP A 122 -6.37 14.67 -6.15
N VAL A 123 -6.55 13.51 -5.52
CA VAL A 123 -5.44 12.70 -5.01
C VAL A 123 -4.61 12.04 -6.11
N GLU A 124 -5.03 12.13 -7.38
CA GLU A 124 -4.26 11.60 -8.51
C GLU A 124 -2.85 12.17 -8.59
N ASP A 125 -2.65 13.41 -8.16
CA ASP A 125 -1.33 14.05 -8.13
C ASP A 125 -0.35 13.37 -7.16
N TYR A 126 -0.86 12.63 -6.19
CA TYR A 126 -0.08 11.91 -5.16
C TYR A 126 -0.06 10.40 -5.38
N THR A 127 -0.44 9.93 -6.58
CA THR A 127 -0.66 8.52 -6.84
C THR A 127 0.46 7.91 -7.67
N ILE A 128 0.98 6.76 -7.21
CA ILE A 128 1.80 5.86 -8.01
C ILE A 128 0.91 5.24 -9.10
N LYS A 129 1.30 5.38 -10.37
CA LYS A 129 0.45 5.10 -11.54
C LYS A 129 0.24 3.62 -11.87
N TYR A 130 0.73 2.71 -11.05
CA TYR A 130 0.46 1.28 -11.14
C TYR A 130 -0.12 0.76 -9.82
N PRO A 131 -0.96 -0.28 -9.85
CA PRO A 131 -1.58 -0.78 -8.63
C PRO A 131 -0.60 -1.49 -7.72
N LEU A 132 -0.81 -1.39 -6.41
CA LEU A 132 -0.15 -2.23 -5.43
C LEU A 132 -0.60 -3.68 -5.61
N LEU A 133 0.33 -4.58 -5.88
CA LEU A 133 0.03 -6.01 -5.88
C LEU A 133 0.04 -6.55 -4.45
N ASN A 134 -1.08 -7.11 -4.02
CA ASN A 134 -1.26 -7.58 -2.65
C ASN A 134 -1.55 -9.08 -2.59
N VAL A 135 -0.84 -9.76 -1.71
CA VAL A 135 -0.92 -11.20 -1.49
C VAL A 135 -1.50 -11.47 -0.11
N PHE A 136 -2.69 -12.08 -0.05
CA PHE A 136 -3.33 -12.42 1.21
C PHE A 136 -2.63 -13.57 1.95
N HIS A 137 -2.92 -13.69 3.23
CA HIS A 137 -2.35 -14.71 4.12
C HIS A 137 -2.74 -16.16 3.77
N ASP A 138 -3.75 -16.37 2.95
CA ASP A 138 -4.20 -17.69 2.46
C ASP A 138 -3.54 -18.10 1.13
N VAL A 139 -2.70 -17.24 0.55
CA VAL A 139 -1.94 -17.53 -0.67
C VAL A 139 -0.60 -18.15 -0.29
N ASP A 140 -0.29 -19.31 -0.85
CA ASP A 140 1.04 -19.91 -0.77
C ASP A 140 1.96 -19.26 -1.80
N VAL A 141 3.09 -18.71 -1.33
CA VAL A 141 4.07 -18.00 -2.17
C VAL A 141 5.41 -18.70 -2.07
N ARG A 142 6.07 -18.91 -3.20
CA ARG A 142 7.44 -19.43 -3.24
C ARG A 142 8.19 -18.87 -4.44
N GLU A 143 9.48 -18.71 -4.29
CA GLU A 143 10.38 -18.44 -5.41
C GLU A 143 10.48 -19.72 -6.25
N SER A 144 10.18 -19.63 -7.55
CA SER A 144 10.23 -20.77 -8.49
C SER A 144 11.52 -20.77 -9.30
N GLU A 145 11.99 -19.60 -9.70
CA GLU A 145 13.25 -19.33 -10.39
C GLU A 145 13.77 -17.96 -9.96
N PRO A 146 15.00 -17.58 -10.24
CA PRO A 146 15.49 -16.24 -9.97
C PRO A 146 14.55 -15.17 -10.57
N ASP A 147 14.11 -14.23 -9.72
CA ASP A 147 13.18 -13.16 -10.04
C ASP A 147 11.77 -13.63 -10.47
N GLU A 148 11.40 -14.90 -10.25
CA GLU A 148 10.07 -15.44 -10.52
C GLU A 148 9.43 -16.01 -9.25
N PHE A 149 8.21 -15.55 -8.93
CA PHE A 149 7.41 -16.05 -7.82
C PHE A 149 6.19 -16.81 -8.33
N GLU A 150 5.92 -17.94 -7.69
CA GLU A 150 4.74 -18.77 -7.90
C GLU A 150 3.77 -18.58 -6.74
N PHE A 151 2.52 -18.23 -7.07
CA PHE A 151 1.42 -18.01 -6.13
C PHE A 151 0.37 -19.10 -6.32
N ASN A 152 0.11 -19.87 -5.25
CA ASN A 152 -0.90 -20.91 -5.26
C ASN A 152 -2.06 -20.51 -4.34
N TYR A 153 -3.28 -20.49 -4.87
CA TYR A 153 -4.47 -20.04 -4.15
C TYR A 153 -5.74 -20.71 -4.66
N GLN A 154 -6.85 -20.54 -3.95
CA GLN A 154 -8.16 -21.01 -4.37
C GLN A 154 -8.91 -19.90 -5.10
N LYS A 155 -9.40 -20.17 -6.31
CA LYS A 155 -10.25 -19.25 -7.07
C LYS A 155 -11.65 -19.83 -7.20
N VAL A 156 -12.67 -18.98 -6.98
CA VAL A 156 -14.06 -19.35 -7.19
C VAL A 156 -14.37 -19.24 -8.69
N ILE A 157 -14.68 -20.37 -9.32
CA ILE A 157 -15.07 -20.45 -10.73
C ILE A 157 -16.39 -21.19 -10.81
N SER A 158 -17.44 -20.55 -11.33
CA SER A 158 -18.79 -21.14 -11.45
C SER A 158 -19.29 -21.76 -10.15
N ASN A 159 -19.19 -21.04 -9.03
CA ASN A 159 -19.57 -21.42 -7.67
C ASN A 159 -18.76 -22.59 -7.07
N ASN A 160 -17.67 -23.00 -7.68
CA ASN A 160 -16.77 -24.03 -7.15
C ASN A 160 -15.41 -23.42 -6.84
N MET A 161 -14.82 -23.80 -5.70
CA MET A 161 -13.43 -23.48 -5.39
C MET A 161 -12.51 -24.42 -6.19
N ARG A 162 -11.58 -23.84 -6.93
CA ARG A 162 -10.56 -24.58 -7.69
C ARG A 162 -9.17 -24.07 -7.36
N PRO A 163 -8.18 -24.98 -7.25
CA PRO A 163 -6.80 -24.57 -7.11
C PRO A 163 -6.35 -23.79 -8.36
N TYR A 164 -5.68 -22.70 -8.15
CA TYR A 164 -5.13 -21.85 -9.20
C TYR A 164 -3.67 -21.56 -8.92
N LYS A 165 -2.89 -21.42 -9.98
CA LYS A 165 -1.47 -21.12 -9.93
C LYS A 165 -1.19 -19.94 -10.84
N LEU A 166 -0.50 -18.92 -10.31
CA LEU A 166 -0.02 -17.77 -11.06
C LEU A 166 1.50 -17.68 -10.89
N ARG A 167 2.20 -17.38 -11.97
CA ARG A 167 3.63 -17.08 -11.93
C ARG A 167 3.85 -15.66 -12.42
N LEU A 168 4.63 -14.90 -11.66
CA LEU A 168 5.00 -13.53 -12.00
C LEU A 168 6.51 -13.38 -11.90
N LYS A 169 7.10 -12.77 -12.94
CA LYS A 169 8.52 -12.47 -13.00
C LYS A 169 8.75 -10.98 -12.94
N ASN A 170 9.83 -10.57 -12.28
CA ASN A 170 10.20 -9.15 -12.14
C ASN A 170 9.01 -8.28 -11.64
N THR A 171 8.33 -8.74 -10.59
CA THR A 171 7.12 -8.09 -10.06
C THR A 171 7.24 -7.87 -8.58
N ASP A 172 7.08 -6.63 -8.14
CA ASP A 172 7.03 -6.27 -6.72
C ASP A 172 5.66 -6.59 -6.13
N PHE A 173 5.61 -6.99 -4.86
CA PHE A 173 4.35 -7.30 -4.19
C PHE A 173 4.42 -7.13 -2.67
N HIS A 174 3.29 -6.86 -2.05
CA HIS A 174 3.12 -6.82 -0.61
C HIS A 174 2.57 -8.17 -0.12
N CYS A 175 3.30 -8.86 0.76
CA CYS A 175 2.96 -10.18 1.25
C CYS A 175 2.39 -10.14 2.67
N MET A 176 1.06 -10.18 2.80
CA MET A 176 0.39 -10.20 4.11
C MET A 176 0.56 -11.53 4.86
N ASN A 177 1.06 -12.57 4.19
CA ASN A 177 1.36 -13.87 4.81
C ASN A 177 2.74 -13.83 5.49
N LYS A 178 2.77 -13.44 6.75
CA LYS A 178 4.02 -13.27 7.52
C LYS A 178 4.84 -14.57 7.64
N PHE A 179 4.19 -15.72 7.71
CA PHE A 179 4.89 -17.01 7.74
C PHE A 179 5.63 -17.27 6.43
N LYS A 180 4.99 -16.93 5.30
CA LYS A 180 5.65 -17.07 3.99
C LYS A 180 6.76 -16.05 3.79
N MET A 181 6.63 -14.85 4.34
CA MET A 181 7.73 -13.87 4.34
C MET A 181 8.95 -14.41 5.08
N MET A 182 8.77 -15.02 6.25
CA MET A 182 9.88 -15.65 6.99
C MET A 182 10.54 -16.77 6.17
N GLU A 183 9.76 -17.65 5.55
CA GLU A 183 10.28 -18.69 4.65
C GLU A 183 11.06 -18.12 3.46
N LEU A 184 10.57 -17.03 2.84
CA LEU A 184 11.25 -16.35 1.72
C LEU A 184 12.55 -15.67 2.15
N CYS A 185 12.61 -15.18 3.40
CA CYS A 185 13.83 -14.59 3.98
C CYS A 185 14.84 -15.63 4.50
N GLY A 186 14.49 -16.92 4.47
CA GLY A 186 15.36 -17.99 4.93
C GLY A 186 15.43 -18.16 6.45
N GLU A 187 14.39 -17.72 7.17
CA GLU A 187 14.24 -17.83 8.63
C GLU A 187 13.33 -19.02 9.03
#